data_e812e4178496f573670abd7764e5663f
#
_entry.id   e812e4178496f573670abd7764e5663f
#
_cell.length_a   1.000
_cell.length_b   1.000
_cell.length_c   1.000
_cell.angle_alpha   90.00
_cell.angle_beta   90.00
_cell.angle_gamma   90.00
#
_symmetry.space_group_name_H-M   'P 1'
#
loop_
_entity.id
_entity.type
_entity.pdbx_description
1 polymer ?
#
loop_
_entity_poly.entity_id
_entity_poly.type
_entity_poly.pdbx_seq_one_letter_code
_entity_poly.pdbx_strand_id
1 'polypeptide(L)'
;MTFATRRGIDRRRLITAAGMAAGAASLVGPGRLLAATPAASDLKPMTGTVVPIGREERRARLARARALMVEHDIDAILIEPGSSLDYFTGVQWWRSERLTAALIPAEGTPVIVTPFFERPSVAESLEIEAEILVWQEDESPIALIARRMRDWNREKASIGIEETVRFFAADGLAAALPDARLVSADPVVRGCRMRKTAAEIALMQTASDVTMAAYAWTVPQIRSGMTNLEISALMSAATSALGGKPEFSMVLIDEAAAYPHGTGNPQVVRDGSTVLFDCGCTVAGYQSDISRTVFHGNPDPEALATWHLVREGQDTAFAAARPGLPAGAVDDAVRALYEARGLGPGYRLPGLSHRTGHGIGMDGHEPVNLVHGEATLLAPGMCFSNEPGIYKPGRFGVRQEDCFYMTGAGPQWFTVPPDEPGALSGSA
;
A
#
# COMPACT_ATOMS: atom_id res chain seq x y z
N MET A 1 41.62 -36.56 25.88
CA MET A 1 41.12 -35.51 25.00
C MET A 1 40.04 -34.74 25.75
N THR A 2 40.35 -33.49 26.08
CA THR A 2 39.72 -32.70 27.14
C THR A 2 38.51 -31.96 26.60
N PHE A 3 37.34 -32.13 27.23
CA PHE A 3 36.11 -31.36 26.92
C PHE A 3 36.20 -29.97 27.52
N ALA A 4 36.07 -28.93 26.69
CA ALA A 4 36.01 -27.55 27.12
C ALA A 4 34.58 -27.21 27.55
N THR A 5 34.43 -26.79 28.80
CA THR A 5 33.18 -26.32 29.42
C THR A 5 32.80 -24.95 28.88
N ARG A 6 31.59 -24.82 28.33
CA ARG A 6 30.93 -23.53 28.00
C ARG A 6 30.52 -22.83 29.31
N ARG A 7 31.06 -21.64 29.55
CA ARG A 7 30.63 -20.73 30.61
C ARG A 7 29.27 -20.14 30.27
N GLY A 8 28.27 -20.37 31.12
CA GLY A 8 26.96 -19.74 31.05
C GLY A 8 27.04 -18.25 31.39
N ILE A 9 26.28 -17.46 30.66
CA ILE A 9 26.12 -16.00 30.90
C ILE A 9 25.19 -15.83 32.12
N ASP A 10 25.74 -15.20 33.16
CA ASP A 10 25.02 -14.92 34.42
C ASP A 10 24.01 -13.78 34.23
N ARG A 11 22.72 -14.12 34.31
CA ARG A 11 21.56 -13.20 34.17
C ARG A 11 21.44 -12.12 35.25
N ARG A 12 22.30 -12.12 36.26
CA ARG A 12 22.31 -11.15 37.38
C ARG A 12 23.08 -9.86 37.10
N ARG A 13 23.82 -9.73 35.99
CA ARG A 13 24.60 -8.53 35.63
C ARG A 13 23.93 -7.55 34.69
N LEU A 14 22.65 -7.74 34.34
CA LEU A 14 21.91 -6.89 33.40
C LEU A 14 20.96 -5.87 34.10
N ILE A 15 20.99 -5.74 35.44
CA ILE A 15 20.05 -4.85 36.16
C ILE A 15 20.76 -3.67 36.88
N THR A 16 22.05 -3.42 36.65
CA THR A 16 22.78 -2.34 37.32
C THR A 16 23.40 -1.31 36.37
N ALA A 17 22.73 -0.96 35.29
CA ALA A 17 23.12 0.13 34.37
C ALA A 17 22.02 1.19 34.15
N ALA A 18 21.16 1.40 35.16
CA ALA A 18 20.15 2.48 35.12
C ALA A 18 20.30 3.31 36.40
N GLY A 19 21.27 4.23 36.39
CA GLY A 19 21.42 5.16 37.52
C GLY A 19 22.83 5.75 37.57
N MET A 20 23.10 6.76 36.73
CA MET A 20 23.98 7.91 36.96
C MET A 20 24.14 8.71 35.68
N ALA A 21 23.28 9.67 35.48
CA ALA A 21 23.49 10.79 34.56
C ALA A 21 22.88 12.04 35.19
N ALA A 22 23.56 12.56 36.20
CA ALA A 22 23.33 13.92 36.71
C ALA A 22 24.66 14.66 36.67
N GLY A 23 24.71 15.76 35.92
CA GLY A 23 25.75 16.76 36.05
C GLY A 23 26.75 16.88 34.91
N ALA A 24 26.33 17.51 33.79
CA ALA A 24 27.22 18.30 32.95
C ALA A 24 26.48 19.57 32.55
N ALA A 25 26.64 20.63 33.30
CA ALA A 25 26.24 21.96 32.90
C ALA A 25 27.18 22.43 31.77
N SER A 26 26.75 22.29 30.52
CA SER A 26 27.44 22.81 29.36
C SER A 26 27.06 24.28 29.20
N LEU A 27 28.08 25.13 29.12
CA LEU A 27 27.99 26.55 28.75
C LEU A 27 27.33 26.69 27.37
N VAL A 28 26.07 27.04 27.34
CA VAL A 28 25.35 27.40 26.14
C VAL A 28 25.71 28.85 25.80
N GLY A 29 26.48 29.03 24.72
CA GLY A 29 26.62 30.36 24.08
C GLY A 29 25.26 30.87 23.58
N PRO A 30 25.15 32.17 23.18
CA PRO A 30 23.89 32.76 22.78
C PRO A 30 23.31 32.04 21.56
N GLY A 31 22.51 31.00 21.84
CA GLY A 31 21.82 30.24 20.83
C GLY A 31 20.81 31.14 20.12
N ARG A 32 20.88 31.16 18.80
CA ARG A 32 19.74 31.56 17.98
C ARG A 32 18.51 30.85 18.52
N LEU A 33 17.52 31.60 18.94
CA LEU A 33 16.16 31.14 19.17
C LEU A 33 15.70 30.49 17.85
N LEU A 34 15.89 29.19 17.71
CA LEU A 34 15.21 28.40 16.68
C LEU A 34 13.71 28.57 16.98
N ALA A 35 12.96 29.14 16.06
CA ALA A 35 11.51 29.14 16.16
C ALA A 35 11.07 27.71 16.49
N ALA A 36 10.26 27.58 17.54
CA ALA A 36 9.77 26.26 17.94
C ALA A 36 9.08 25.62 16.73
N THR A 37 9.50 24.42 16.36
CA THR A 37 8.81 23.62 15.32
C THR A 37 7.37 23.47 15.78
N PRO A 38 6.35 23.81 14.94
CA PRO A 38 4.96 23.59 15.29
C PRO A 38 4.77 22.13 15.73
N ALA A 39 4.02 21.90 16.80
CA ALA A 39 3.76 20.54 17.24
C ALA A 39 2.69 19.91 16.33
N ALA A 40 2.87 18.67 15.89
CA ALA A 40 1.85 17.96 15.13
C ALA A 40 0.52 17.82 15.92
N SER A 41 0.58 17.93 17.25
CA SER A 41 -0.59 18.00 18.15
C SER A 41 -1.55 19.16 17.87
N ASP A 42 -1.13 20.18 17.13
CA ASP A 42 -1.99 21.33 16.78
C ASP A 42 -2.87 21.03 15.55
N LEU A 43 -2.58 19.97 14.82
CA LEU A 43 -3.38 19.49 13.70
C LEU A 43 -4.68 18.84 14.22
N LYS A 44 -5.75 18.98 13.45
CA LYS A 44 -7.05 18.41 13.78
C LYS A 44 -7.37 17.24 12.89
N PRO A 45 -7.92 16.14 13.43
CA PRO A 45 -8.34 15.00 12.61
C PRO A 45 -9.32 15.40 11.50
N MET A 46 -9.08 14.89 10.30
CA MET A 46 -9.92 15.10 9.11
C MET A 46 -10.89 13.94 8.88
N THR A 47 -10.77 12.86 9.66
CA THR A 47 -11.50 11.59 9.45
C THR A 47 -12.81 11.48 10.23
N GLY A 48 -13.23 12.54 10.92
CA GLY A 48 -14.41 12.51 11.80
C GLY A 48 -15.76 12.25 11.10
N THR A 49 -15.85 12.46 9.80
CA THR A 49 -17.06 12.24 8.99
C THR A 49 -16.98 11.00 8.09
N VAL A 50 -15.91 10.24 8.20
CA VAL A 50 -15.70 9.03 7.42
C VAL A 50 -16.74 7.96 7.77
N VAL A 51 -17.33 7.38 6.73
CA VAL A 51 -18.25 6.24 6.86
C VAL A 51 -17.50 4.98 6.39
N PRO A 52 -17.14 4.06 7.30
CA PRO A 52 -16.49 2.81 6.92
C PRO A 52 -17.40 1.92 6.08
N ILE A 53 -16.80 0.97 5.36
CA ILE A 53 -17.54 -0.05 4.62
C ILE A 53 -18.37 -0.89 5.59
N GLY A 54 -19.68 -0.90 5.37
CA GLY A 54 -20.61 -1.62 6.22
C GLY A 54 -21.10 -2.95 5.63
N ARG A 55 -22.00 -3.60 6.38
CA ARG A 55 -22.54 -4.94 6.05
C ARG A 55 -23.25 -5.01 4.69
N GLU A 56 -23.96 -3.96 4.30
CA GLU A 56 -24.69 -3.94 3.02
C GLU A 56 -23.72 -3.97 1.83
N GLU A 57 -22.69 -3.15 1.87
CA GLU A 57 -21.64 -3.14 0.87
C GLU A 57 -20.94 -4.51 0.78
N ARG A 58 -20.60 -5.12 1.93
CA ARG A 58 -19.98 -6.46 1.94
C ARG A 58 -20.90 -7.55 1.38
N ARG A 59 -22.22 -7.46 1.59
CA ARG A 59 -23.19 -8.35 0.93
C ARG A 59 -23.18 -8.18 -0.59
N ALA A 60 -23.11 -6.94 -1.08
CA ALA A 60 -23.00 -6.65 -2.52
C ALA A 60 -21.70 -7.23 -3.10
N ARG A 61 -20.57 -7.12 -2.38
CA ARG A 61 -19.28 -7.71 -2.78
C ARG A 61 -19.35 -9.23 -2.86
N LEU A 62 -19.98 -9.90 -1.89
CA LEU A 62 -20.19 -11.34 -1.92
C LEU A 62 -21.10 -11.76 -3.08
N ALA A 63 -22.16 -11.01 -3.37
CA ALA A 63 -23.02 -11.28 -4.51
C ALA A 63 -22.26 -11.16 -5.84
N ARG A 64 -21.41 -10.13 -5.97
CA ARG A 64 -20.52 -9.97 -7.14
C ARG A 64 -19.50 -11.11 -7.25
N ALA A 65 -18.86 -11.50 -6.14
CA ALA A 65 -17.91 -12.61 -6.14
C ALA A 65 -18.59 -13.91 -6.61
N ARG A 66 -19.80 -14.20 -6.14
CA ARG A 66 -20.59 -15.36 -6.55
C ARG A 66 -20.94 -15.34 -8.04
N ALA A 67 -21.32 -14.19 -8.58
CA ALA A 67 -21.57 -14.05 -10.01
C ALA A 67 -20.29 -14.37 -10.83
N LEU A 68 -19.13 -13.84 -10.41
CA LEU A 68 -17.84 -14.15 -11.05
C LEU A 68 -17.43 -15.63 -10.86
N MET A 69 -17.70 -16.22 -9.70
CA MET A 69 -17.46 -17.67 -9.51
C MET A 69 -18.25 -18.51 -10.52
N VAL A 70 -19.52 -18.19 -10.76
CA VAL A 70 -20.34 -18.88 -11.77
C VAL A 70 -19.78 -18.66 -13.18
N GLU A 71 -19.36 -17.44 -13.51
CA GLU A 71 -18.77 -17.09 -14.81
C GLU A 71 -17.47 -17.87 -15.09
N HIS A 72 -16.69 -18.17 -14.05
CA HIS A 72 -15.37 -18.80 -14.16
C HIS A 72 -15.32 -20.27 -13.72
N ASP A 73 -16.48 -20.92 -13.52
CA ASP A 73 -16.58 -22.31 -13.07
C ASP A 73 -15.79 -22.59 -11.78
N ILE A 74 -15.92 -21.70 -10.78
CA ILE A 74 -15.33 -21.80 -9.45
C ILE A 74 -16.44 -22.06 -8.43
N ASP A 75 -16.35 -23.17 -7.70
CA ASP A 75 -17.37 -23.57 -6.72
C ASP A 75 -17.19 -22.96 -5.33
N ALA A 76 -15.95 -22.65 -4.97
CA ALA A 76 -15.61 -21.97 -3.72
C ALA A 76 -14.27 -21.25 -3.86
N ILE A 77 -14.04 -20.21 -3.04
CA ILE A 77 -12.73 -19.55 -2.93
C ILE A 77 -12.21 -19.65 -1.50
N LEU A 78 -10.91 -19.88 -1.37
CA LEU A 78 -10.16 -19.88 -0.11
C LEU A 78 -9.34 -18.61 -0.02
N ILE A 79 -9.46 -17.87 1.10
CA ILE A 79 -8.79 -16.59 1.35
C ILE A 79 -8.19 -16.62 2.75
N GLU A 80 -6.88 -16.33 2.88
CA GLU A 80 -6.18 -16.12 4.16
C GLU A 80 -6.21 -14.64 4.63
N PRO A 81 -5.72 -14.32 5.85
CA PRO A 81 -5.67 -12.94 6.36
C PRO A 81 -4.92 -11.99 5.42
N GLY A 82 -5.48 -10.82 5.28
CA GLY A 82 -5.04 -9.74 4.41
C GLY A 82 -6.23 -8.92 3.93
N SER A 83 -5.99 -8.01 3.02
CA SER A 83 -7.00 -7.09 2.49
C SER A 83 -8.18 -7.81 1.84
N SER A 84 -7.96 -8.97 1.19
CA SER A 84 -9.03 -9.77 0.60
C SER A 84 -9.97 -10.37 1.66
N LEU A 85 -9.45 -10.81 2.81
CA LEU A 85 -10.28 -11.32 3.90
C LEU A 85 -11.15 -10.21 4.48
N ASP A 86 -10.57 -9.04 4.79
CA ASP A 86 -11.32 -7.87 5.25
C ASP A 86 -12.34 -7.42 4.19
N TYR A 87 -11.94 -7.32 2.92
CA TYR A 87 -12.81 -6.88 1.83
C TYR A 87 -14.14 -7.64 1.78
N PHE A 88 -14.10 -8.97 1.87
CA PHE A 88 -15.31 -9.81 1.78
C PHE A 88 -16.02 -10.00 3.13
N THR A 89 -15.27 -10.07 4.23
CA THR A 89 -15.85 -10.55 5.51
C THR A 89 -15.86 -9.51 6.62
N GLY A 90 -15.05 -8.46 6.55
CA GLY A 90 -14.80 -7.53 7.64
C GLY A 90 -13.75 -8.02 8.64
N VAL A 91 -13.33 -9.28 8.53
CA VAL A 91 -12.36 -9.85 9.48
C VAL A 91 -10.99 -9.21 9.27
N GLN A 92 -10.57 -8.40 10.23
CA GLN A 92 -9.25 -7.78 10.29
C GLN A 92 -8.31 -8.67 11.10
N TRP A 93 -7.52 -9.47 10.41
CA TRP A 93 -6.64 -10.45 11.02
C TRP A 93 -5.25 -10.43 10.37
N TRP A 94 -4.25 -10.86 11.13
CA TRP A 94 -2.87 -10.98 10.62
C TRP A 94 -2.49 -12.44 10.41
N ARG A 95 -1.49 -12.67 9.60
CA ARG A 95 -0.93 -14.00 9.37
C ARG A 95 -0.03 -14.42 10.52
N SER A 96 -0.31 -15.59 11.08
CA SER A 96 0.59 -16.32 11.98
C SER A 96 0.91 -17.68 11.34
N GLU A 97 1.62 -18.54 12.03
CA GLU A 97 1.82 -19.94 11.62
C GLU A 97 0.49 -20.72 11.61
N ARG A 98 -0.48 -20.28 12.37
CA ARG A 98 -1.83 -20.87 12.44
C ARG A 98 -2.69 -20.39 11.30
N LEU A 99 -3.50 -21.32 10.76
CA LEU A 99 -4.41 -20.97 9.68
C LEU A 99 -5.69 -20.33 10.23
N THR A 100 -5.91 -19.07 9.86
CA THR A 100 -7.23 -18.46 9.79
C THR A 100 -7.57 -18.23 8.33
N ALA A 101 -8.77 -18.57 7.88
CA ALA A 101 -9.15 -18.41 6.48
C ALA A 101 -10.67 -18.27 6.31
N ALA A 102 -11.10 -17.61 5.23
CA ALA A 102 -12.48 -17.68 4.76
C ALA A 102 -12.58 -18.69 3.62
N LEU A 103 -13.57 -19.59 3.71
CA LEU A 103 -14.03 -20.43 2.62
C LEU A 103 -15.38 -19.89 2.17
N ILE A 104 -15.42 -19.25 1.01
CA ILE A 104 -16.61 -18.60 0.45
C ILE A 104 -17.14 -19.46 -0.69
N PRO A 105 -18.30 -20.14 -0.55
CA PRO A 105 -18.88 -20.93 -1.61
C PRO A 105 -19.64 -20.04 -2.62
N ALA A 106 -19.76 -20.51 -3.85
CA ALA A 106 -20.60 -19.86 -4.88
C ALA A 106 -22.07 -19.79 -4.43
N GLU A 107 -22.53 -20.81 -3.68
CA GLU A 107 -23.86 -20.83 -3.08
C GLU A 107 -23.77 -21.35 -1.63
N GLY A 108 -24.56 -20.74 -0.75
CA GLY A 108 -24.62 -21.11 0.67
C GLY A 108 -23.90 -20.09 1.58
N THR A 109 -23.76 -20.46 2.85
CA THR A 109 -23.18 -19.60 3.89
C THR A 109 -21.65 -19.71 3.86
N PRO A 110 -20.91 -18.58 3.82
CA PRO A 110 -19.46 -18.57 4.01
C PRO A 110 -19.04 -19.16 5.36
N VAL A 111 -17.81 -19.66 5.39
CA VAL A 111 -17.22 -20.24 6.60
C VAL A 111 -15.92 -19.53 6.93
N ILE A 112 -15.75 -19.14 8.17
CA ILE A 112 -14.45 -18.70 8.71
C ILE A 112 -13.87 -19.86 9.49
N VAL A 113 -12.65 -20.27 9.13
CA VAL A 113 -11.87 -21.30 9.85
C VAL A 113 -10.81 -20.59 10.67
N THR A 114 -10.74 -20.86 11.99
CA THR A 114 -9.77 -20.19 12.88
C THR A 114 -9.45 -21.07 14.10
N PRO A 115 -8.31 -20.88 14.78
CA PRO A 115 -8.06 -21.56 16.06
C PRO A 115 -9.17 -21.30 17.07
N PHE A 116 -9.48 -22.28 17.91
CA PHE A 116 -10.54 -22.19 18.91
C PHE A 116 -10.43 -20.96 19.81
N PHE A 117 -9.23 -20.65 20.27
CA PHE A 117 -8.99 -19.54 21.19
C PHE A 117 -9.05 -18.16 20.52
N GLU A 118 -8.91 -18.08 19.18
CA GLU A 118 -9.03 -16.83 18.40
C GLU A 118 -10.47 -16.50 17.98
N ARG A 119 -11.39 -17.46 18.10
CA ARG A 119 -12.79 -17.32 17.69
C ARG A 119 -13.48 -16.04 18.23
N PRO A 120 -13.35 -15.65 19.51
CA PRO A 120 -14.00 -14.46 20.01
C PRO A 120 -13.51 -13.20 19.29
N SER A 121 -12.22 -13.03 19.11
CA SER A 121 -11.62 -11.86 18.47
C SER A 121 -11.93 -11.79 16.97
N VAL A 122 -11.95 -12.93 16.28
CA VAL A 122 -12.39 -13.00 14.87
C VAL A 122 -13.86 -12.60 14.73
N ALA A 123 -14.70 -13.03 15.67
CA ALA A 123 -16.14 -12.71 15.66
C ALA A 123 -16.43 -11.22 15.91
N GLU A 124 -15.54 -10.49 16.61
CA GLU A 124 -15.70 -9.05 16.88
C GLU A 124 -15.67 -8.20 15.60
N SER A 125 -14.86 -8.59 14.61
CA SER A 125 -14.69 -7.86 13.34
C SER A 125 -15.51 -8.45 12.18
N LEU A 126 -16.17 -9.58 12.37
CA LEU A 126 -16.95 -10.24 11.32
C LEU A 126 -18.23 -9.45 10.97
N GLU A 127 -18.32 -8.95 9.75
CA GLU A 127 -19.36 -8.06 9.26
C GLU A 127 -20.38 -8.73 8.30
N ILE A 128 -20.23 -10.04 8.07
CA ILE A 128 -21.13 -10.83 7.22
C ILE A 128 -21.78 -11.96 8.02
N GLU A 129 -22.86 -12.53 7.50
CA GLU A 129 -23.36 -13.79 8.00
C GLU A 129 -22.43 -14.91 7.55
N ALA A 130 -21.78 -15.58 8.49
CA ALA A 130 -20.87 -16.70 8.26
C ALA A 130 -20.87 -17.66 9.44
N GLU A 131 -20.60 -18.93 9.17
CA GLU A 131 -20.30 -19.90 10.21
C GLU A 131 -18.82 -19.79 10.62
N ILE A 132 -18.52 -19.89 11.93
CA ILE A 132 -17.14 -19.93 12.41
C ILE A 132 -16.84 -21.37 12.84
N LEU A 133 -16.00 -22.06 12.08
CA LEU A 133 -15.44 -23.36 12.42
C LEU A 133 -14.12 -23.20 13.13
N VAL A 134 -13.95 -23.94 14.21
CA VAL A 134 -12.73 -23.87 15.01
C VAL A 134 -11.98 -25.19 15.01
N TRP A 135 -10.68 -25.11 15.19
CA TRP A 135 -9.78 -26.24 15.34
C TRP A 135 -8.90 -26.05 16.57
N GLN A 136 -8.53 -27.17 17.22
CA GLN A 136 -7.64 -27.21 18.38
C GLN A 136 -6.20 -27.35 17.91
N GLU A 137 -5.23 -27.03 18.79
CA GLU A 137 -3.77 -27.05 18.47
C GLU A 137 -3.27 -28.43 17.97
N ASP A 138 -3.94 -29.50 18.30
CA ASP A 138 -3.66 -30.87 17.87
C ASP A 138 -4.50 -31.34 16.67
N GLU A 139 -5.33 -30.45 16.10
CA GLU A 139 -6.16 -30.72 14.92
C GLU A 139 -5.62 -30.06 13.65
N SER A 140 -5.99 -30.58 12.50
CA SER A 140 -5.64 -30.02 11.19
C SER A 140 -6.73 -29.07 10.68
N PRO A 141 -6.46 -27.78 10.52
CA PRO A 141 -7.37 -26.84 9.88
C PRO A 141 -7.69 -27.22 8.42
N ILE A 142 -6.71 -27.81 7.73
CA ILE A 142 -6.89 -28.30 6.35
C ILE A 142 -7.90 -29.45 6.29
N ALA A 143 -7.79 -30.41 7.22
CA ALA A 143 -8.76 -31.51 7.33
C ALA A 143 -10.17 -30.97 7.65
N LEU A 144 -10.28 -29.90 8.44
CA LEU A 144 -11.55 -29.23 8.75
C LEU A 144 -12.17 -28.59 7.50
N ILE A 145 -11.37 -27.86 6.69
CA ILE A 145 -11.81 -27.30 5.41
C ILE A 145 -12.23 -28.44 4.44
N ALA A 146 -11.43 -29.47 4.30
CA ALA A 146 -11.75 -30.60 3.43
C ALA A 146 -13.02 -31.34 3.87
N ARG A 147 -13.24 -31.51 5.17
CA ARG A 147 -14.50 -32.05 5.72
C ARG A 147 -15.67 -31.16 5.33
N ARG A 148 -15.56 -29.84 5.47
CA ARG A 148 -16.62 -28.89 5.10
C ARG A 148 -16.95 -28.99 3.60
N MET A 149 -15.97 -29.12 2.73
CA MET A 149 -16.20 -29.32 1.29
C MET A 149 -16.98 -30.61 1.00
N ARG A 150 -16.68 -31.70 1.73
CA ARG A 150 -17.45 -32.96 1.62
C ARG A 150 -18.88 -32.80 2.16
N ASP A 151 -19.07 -32.11 3.28
CA ASP A 151 -20.40 -31.85 3.84
C ASP A 151 -21.29 -31.04 2.86
N TRP A 152 -20.66 -30.24 2.01
CA TRP A 152 -21.33 -29.55 0.91
C TRP A 152 -21.51 -30.40 -0.36
N ASN A 153 -21.05 -31.65 -0.37
CA ASN A 153 -20.95 -32.54 -1.57
C ASN A 153 -20.12 -31.91 -2.69
N ARG A 154 -19.02 -31.24 -2.33
CA ARG A 154 -18.13 -30.51 -3.24
C ARG A 154 -16.67 -31.03 -3.19
N GLU A 155 -16.46 -32.32 -2.93
CA GLU A 155 -15.14 -32.93 -2.88
C GLU A 155 -14.44 -32.99 -4.25
N LYS A 156 -15.17 -32.76 -5.33
CA LYS A 156 -14.67 -32.70 -6.74
C LYS A 156 -14.73 -31.28 -7.30
N ALA A 157 -14.95 -30.28 -6.43
CA ALA A 157 -15.15 -28.89 -6.82
C ALA A 157 -13.89 -28.27 -7.43
N SER A 158 -14.13 -27.19 -8.20
CA SER A 158 -13.11 -26.22 -8.54
C SER A 158 -12.97 -25.21 -7.42
N ILE A 159 -11.83 -25.22 -6.71
CA ILE A 159 -11.58 -24.34 -5.57
C ILE A 159 -10.57 -23.27 -6.00
N GLY A 160 -11.01 -22.01 -6.01
CA GLY A 160 -10.15 -20.86 -6.25
C GLY A 160 -9.28 -20.56 -5.04
N ILE A 161 -7.98 -20.49 -5.25
CA ILE A 161 -7.00 -20.12 -4.23
C ILE A 161 -6.62 -18.65 -4.46
N GLU A 162 -6.87 -17.81 -3.46
CA GLU A 162 -6.51 -16.40 -3.52
C GLU A 162 -4.97 -16.25 -3.55
N GLU A 163 -4.48 -15.28 -4.30
CA GLU A 163 -3.04 -15.17 -4.67
C GLU A 163 -2.07 -15.10 -3.48
N THR A 164 -2.54 -14.69 -2.31
CA THR A 164 -1.72 -14.55 -1.11
C THR A 164 -1.83 -15.75 -0.16
N VAL A 165 -2.66 -16.76 -0.48
CA VAL A 165 -2.77 -17.99 0.30
C VAL A 165 -1.44 -18.75 0.27
N ARG A 166 -0.96 -19.09 1.46
CA ARG A 166 0.33 -19.78 1.61
C ARG A 166 0.31 -21.16 0.99
N PHE A 167 1.45 -21.54 0.39
CA PHE A 167 1.60 -22.82 -0.30
C PHE A 167 1.20 -24.03 0.56
N PHE A 168 1.56 -24.06 1.85
CA PHE A 168 1.20 -25.18 2.73
C PHE A 168 -0.31 -25.41 2.83
N ALA A 169 -1.11 -24.35 2.77
CA ALA A 169 -2.56 -24.46 2.83
C ALA A 169 -3.14 -24.99 1.51
N ALA A 170 -2.64 -24.48 0.38
CA ALA A 170 -3.05 -24.97 -0.94
C ALA A 170 -2.60 -26.42 -1.17
N ASP A 171 -1.34 -26.76 -0.90
CA ASP A 171 -0.78 -28.10 -1.05
C ASP A 171 -1.48 -29.11 -0.13
N GLY A 172 -1.68 -28.74 1.14
CA GLY A 172 -2.42 -29.57 2.09
C GLY A 172 -3.87 -29.80 1.68
N LEU A 173 -4.54 -28.80 1.10
CA LEU A 173 -5.91 -28.94 0.59
C LEU A 173 -5.97 -29.85 -0.63
N ALA A 174 -5.01 -29.74 -1.56
CA ALA A 174 -4.88 -30.64 -2.71
C ALA A 174 -4.71 -32.10 -2.25
N ALA A 175 -3.87 -32.34 -1.25
CA ALA A 175 -3.67 -33.70 -0.69
C ALA A 175 -4.93 -34.20 0.03
N ALA A 176 -5.69 -33.36 0.72
CA ALA A 176 -6.90 -33.73 1.46
C ALA A 176 -8.12 -33.92 0.56
N LEU A 177 -8.14 -33.29 -0.62
CA LEU A 177 -9.20 -33.38 -1.64
C LEU A 177 -8.60 -33.72 -3.03
N PRO A 178 -8.12 -34.95 -3.24
CA PRO A 178 -7.38 -35.32 -4.46
C PRO A 178 -8.21 -35.25 -5.75
N ASP A 179 -9.54 -35.25 -5.64
CA ASP A 179 -10.45 -35.15 -6.78
C ASP A 179 -10.87 -33.68 -7.05
N ALA A 180 -10.54 -32.74 -6.18
CA ALA A 180 -10.79 -31.32 -6.37
C ALA A 180 -9.76 -30.69 -7.33
N ARG A 181 -10.18 -29.66 -8.04
CA ARG A 181 -9.31 -28.87 -8.89
C ARG A 181 -8.98 -27.54 -8.21
N LEU A 182 -7.74 -27.32 -7.82
CA LEU A 182 -7.30 -26.02 -7.34
C LEU A 182 -6.94 -25.11 -8.52
N VAL A 183 -7.50 -23.90 -8.51
CA VAL A 183 -7.32 -22.88 -9.56
C VAL A 183 -7.02 -21.54 -8.93
N SER A 184 -6.56 -20.55 -9.71
CA SER A 184 -6.46 -19.17 -9.22
C SER A 184 -7.85 -18.58 -8.94
N ALA A 185 -7.98 -17.88 -7.80
CA ALA A 185 -9.16 -17.08 -7.48
C ALA A 185 -9.09 -15.66 -8.09
N ASP A 186 -8.02 -15.30 -8.80
CA ASP A 186 -7.81 -13.96 -9.34
C ASP A 186 -9.00 -13.43 -10.18
N PRO A 187 -9.64 -14.21 -11.06
CA PRO A 187 -10.80 -13.71 -11.82
C PRO A 187 -11.93 -13.23 -10.91
N VAL A 188 -12.09 -13.83 -9.73
CA VAL A 188 -13.11 -13.46 -8.74
C VAL A 188 -12.63 -12.34 -7.85
N VAL A 189 -11.50 -12.52 -7.17
CA VAL A 189 -11.01 -11.60 -6.12
C VAL A 189 -10.55 -10.28 -6.72
N ARG A 190 -9.67 -10.35 -7.74
CA ARG A 190 -9.24 -9.14 -8.47
C ARG A 190 -10.40 -8.53 -9.26
N GLY A 191 -11.27 -9.35 -9.86
CA GLY A 191 -12.49 -8.91 -10.54
C GLY A 191 -13.43 -8.10 -9.65
N CYS A 192 -13.48 -8.40 -8.35
CA CYS A 192 -14.21 -7.59 -7.37
C CYS A 192 -13.43 -6.32 -6.98
N ARG A 193 -12.17 -6.46 -6.54
CA ARG A 193 -11.38 -5.39 -5.92
C ARG A 193 -10.90 -4.31 -6.90
N MET A 194 -10.66 -4.66 -8.17
CA MET A 194 -10.14 -3.71 -9.15
C MET A 194 -11.10 -2.56 -9.46
N ARG A 195 -12.41 -2.74 -9.26
CA ARG A 195 -13.41 -1.68 -9.52
C ARG A 195 -14.01 -1.21 -8.21
N LYS A 196 -13.59 -0.04 -7.77
CA LYS A 196 -14.04 0.59 -6.53
C LYS A 196 -15.44 1.16 -6.70
N THR A 197 -16.25 1.01 -5.65
CA THR A 197 -17.55 1.68 -5.52
C THR A 197 -17.36 3.15 -5.13
N ALA A 198 -18.43 3.92 -5.17
CA ALA A 198 -18.38 5.32 -4.72
C ALA A 198 -17.99 5.44 -3.24
N ALA A 199 -18.38 4.48 -2.40
CA ALA A 199 -18.00 4.45 -0.99
C ALA A 199 -16.49 4.23 -0.81
N GLU A 200 -15.90 3.30 -1.57
CA GLU A 200 -14.46 3.04 -1.57
C GLU A 200 -13.66 4.25 -2.08
N ILE A 201 -14.12 4.88 -3.16
CA ILE A 201 -13.49 6.10 -3.70
C ILE A 201 -13.53 7.25 -2.68
N ALA A 202 -14.62 7.42 -1.92
CA ALA A 202 -14.71 8.44 -0.88
C ALA A 202 -13.70 8.22 0.26
N LEU A 203 -13.41 6.96 0.61
CA LEU A 203 -12.39 6.61 1.61
C LEU A 203 -10.99 6.91 1.08
N MET A 204 -10.70 6.57 -0.18
CA MET A 204 -9.44 6.90 -0.85
C MET A 204 -9.25 8.41 -0.99
N GLN A 205 -10.32 9.16 -1.29
CA GLN A 205 -10.27 10.62 -1.30
C GLN A 205 -9.84 11.17 0.06
N THR A 206 -10.46 10.70 1.15
CA THR A 206 -10.09 11.14 2.50
C THR A 206 -8.64 10.78 2.85
N ALA A 207 -8.16 9.59 2.45
CA ALA A 207 -6.76 9.20 2.65
C ALA A 207 -5.80 10.14 1.89
N SER A 208 -6.15 10.49 0.64
CA SER A 208 -5.39 11.44 -0.18
C SER A 208 -5.37 12.84 0.43
N ASP A 209 -6.52 13.34 0.91
CA ASP A 209 -6.62 14.65 1.57
C ASP A 209 -5.77 14.72 2.85
N VAL A 210 -5.77 13.65 3.66
CA VAL A 210 -4.92 13.54 4.86
C VAL A 210 -3.45 13.58 4.49
N THR A 211 -3.02 12.84 3.47
CA THR A 211 -1.63 12.80 3.03
C THR A 211 -1.19 14.17 2.50
N MET A 212 -2.02 14.84 1.70
CA MET A 212 -1.71 16.20 1.21
C MET A 212 -1.64 17.23 2.34
N ALA A 213 -2.52 17.16 3.32
CA ALA A 213 -2.45 18.03 4.50
C ALA A 213 -1.18 17.76 5.33
N ALA A 214 -0.74 16.51 5.44
CA ALA A 214 0.52 16.15 6.08
C ALA A 214 1.74 16.71 5.32
N TYR A 215 1.74 16.68 3.98
CA TYR A 215 2.74 17.34 3.15
C TYR A 215 2.77 18.87 3.39
N ALA A 216 1.61 19.51 3.34
CA ALA A 216 1.49 20.96 3.54
C ALA A 216 2.03 21.40 4.91
N TRP A 217 1.91 20.56 5.92
CA TRP A 217 2.47 20.83 7.25
C TRP A 217 3.96 20.50 7.32
N THR A 218 4.43 19.40 6.70
CA THR A 218 5.81 18.90 6.85
C THR A 218 6.82 19.68 6.02
N VAL A 219 6.52 19.94 4.74
CA VAL A 219 7.50 20.51 3.79
C VAL A 219 8.06 21.87 4.25
N PRO A 220 7.25 22.82 4.78
CA PRO A 220 7.78 24.09 5.29
C PRO A 220 8.73 23.97 6.49
N GLN A 221 8.80 22.80 7.11
CA GLN A 221 9.66 22.55 8.27
C GLN A 221 11.04 22.01 7.91
N ILE A 222 11.28 21.70 6.63
CA ILE A 222 12.57 21.19 6.18
C ILE A 222 13.65 22.27 6.37
N ARG A 223 14.79 21.87 6.95
CA ARG A 223 15.94 22.75 7.20
C ARG A 223 17.23 22.02 6.86
N SER A 224 18.26 22.77 6.45
CA SER A 224 19.62 22.24 6.32
C SER A 224 20.07 21.55 7.62
N GLY A 225 20.67 20.39 7.48
CA GLY A 225 21.12 19.55 8.59
C GLY A 225 20.12 18.47 9.02
N MET A 226 18.86 18.53 8.60
CA MET A 226 17.89 17.47 8.88
C MET A 226 18.21 16.23 8.06
N THR A 227 18.01 15.07 8.68
CA THR A 227 18.10 13.76 8.03
C THR A 227 16.78 13.38 7.37
N ASN A 228 16.83 12.49 6.41
CA ASN A 228 15.64 11.90 5.81
C ASN A 228 14.73 11.23 6.85
N LEU A 229 15.29 10.60 7.89
CA LEU A 229 14.52 9.95 8.97
C LEU A 229 13.76 10.95 9.85
N GLU A 230 14.37 12.10 10.15
CA GLU A 230 13.70 13.17 10.90
C GLU A 230 12.52 13.74 10.11
N ILE A 231 12.67 13.94 8.80
CA ILE A 231 11.59 14.42 7.94
C ILE A 231 10.48 13.37 7.80
N SER A 232 10.84 12.10 7.63
CA SER A 232 9.90 10.97 7.61
C SER A 232 9.08 10.88 8.92
N ALA A 233 9.74 11.10 10.07
CA ALA A 233 9.07 11.11 11.37
C ALA A 233 8.07 12.27 11.49
N LEU A 234 8.39 13.46 10.97
CA LEU A 234 7.46 14.61 10.92
C LEU A 234 6.24 14.27 10.06
N MET A 235 6.44 13.68 8.88
CA MET A 235 5.36 13.30 7.98
C MET A 235 4.43 12.27 8.64
N SER A 236 4.99 11.23 9.27
CA SER A 236 4.21 10.21 9.99
C SER A 236 3.44 10.78 11.18
N ALA A 237 4.04 11.71 11.92
CA ALA A 237 3.39 12.39 13.04
C ALA A 237 2.23 13.26 12.57
N ALA A 238 2.41 14.03 11.50
CA ALA A 238 1.34 14.84 10.91
C ALA A 238 0.18 13.97 10.39
N THR A 239 0.49 12.91 9.65
CA THR A 239 -0.50 11.96 9.15
C THR A 239 -1.34 11.37 10.29
N SER A 240 -0.69 10.93 11.38
CA SER A 240 -1.38 10.38 12.56
C SER A 240 -2.27 11.42 13.24
N ALA A 241 -1.78 12.66 13.40
CA ALA A 241 -2.53 13.75 14.03
C ALA A 241 -3.76 14.15 13.18
N LEU A 242 -3.66 14.05 11.87
CA LEU A 242 -4.77 14.29 10.93
C LEU A 242 -5.78 13.14 10.86
N GLY A 243 -5.52 12.01 11.55
CA GLY A 243 -6.43 10.88 11.69
C GLY A 243 -6.20 9.74 10.68
N GLY A 244 -5.17 9.82 9.82
CA GLY A 244 -4.72 8.72 8.97
C GLY A 244 -3.79 7.77 9.73
N LYS A 245 -3.77 6.51 9.35
CA LYS A 245 -2.75 5.56 9.80
C LYS A 245 -1.60 5.59 8.79
N PRO A 246 -0.38 6.05 9.14
CA PRO A 246 0.75 6.00 8.23
C PRO A 246 1.03 4.56 7.78
N GLU A 247 1.09 4.32 6.48
CA GLU A 247 1.50 3.03 5.93
C GLU A 247 2.99 3.05 5.57
N PHE A 248 3.41 4.11 4.92
CA PHE A 248 4.81 4.37 4.61
C PHE A 248 5.08 5.87 4.57
N SER A 249 6.34 6.23 4.80
CA SER A 249 6.82 7.60 4.74
C SER A 249 8.29 7.58 4.36
N MET A 250 8.56 7.36 3.08
CA MET A 250 9.91 7.36 2.54
C MET A 250 10.32 8.77 2.16
N VAL A 251 11.54 9.17 2.58
CA VAL A 251 12.17 10.44 2.22
C VAL A 251 13.56 10.16 1.72
N LEU A 252 13.88 10.63 0.53
CA LEU A 252 15.15 10.41 -0.16
C LEU A 252 15.75 11.76 -0.55
N ILE A 253 17.06 11.93 -0.29
CA ILE A 253 17.74 13.20 -0.49
C ILE A 253 18.87 13.04 -1.50
N ASP A 254 18.91 13.92 -2.51
CA ASP A 254 19.96 14.03 -3.52
C ASP A 254 20.23 12.70 -4.25
N GLU A 255 21.45 12.15 -4.17
CA GLU A 255 21.82 10.89 -4.82
C GLU A 255 20.93 9.71 -4.41
N ALA A 256 20.47 9.69 -3.16
CA ALA A 256 19.59 8.63 -2.67
C ALA A 256 18.24 8.60 -3.40
N ALA A 257 17.77 9.74 -3.90
CA ALA A 257 16.53 9.80 -4.68
C ALA A 257 16.65 9.10 -6.06
N ALA A 258 17.87 8.78 -6.51
CA ALA A 258 18.06 7.96 -7.71
C ALA A 258 17.76 6.47 -7.52
N TYR A 259 17.47 6.04 -6.29
CA TYR A 259 17.04 4.68 -5.95
C TYR A 259 15.54 4.69 -5.61
N PRO A 260 14.65 4.24 -6.50
CA PRO A 260 13.19 4.40 -6.34
C PRO A 260 12.61 3.90 -5.01
N HIS A 261 13.18 2.84 -4.45
CA HIS A 261 12.78 2.28 -3.15
C HIS A 261 13.77 2.60 -2.01
N GLY A 262 14.65 3.58 -2.22
CA GLY A 262 15.54 4.07 -1.18
C GLY A 262 16.85 3.30 -1.02
N THR A 263 17.62 3.77 -0.05
CA THR A 263 18.93 3.23 0.34
C THR A 263 19.13 3.38 1.84
N GLY A 264 19.93 2.51 2.46
CA GLY A 264 20.33 2.60 3.85
C GLY A 264 21.45 3.62 4.14
N ASN A 265 21.98 4.31 3.12
CA ASN A 265 23.03 5.30 3.31
C ASN A 265 22.49 6.55 4.05
N PRO A 266 23.29 7.16 4.95
CA PRO A 266 22.91 8.40 5.62
C PRO A 266 22.64 9.54 4.62
N GLN A 267 21.58 10.30 4.86
CA GLN A 267 21.11 11.38 3.99
C GLN A 267 20.82 12.62 4.84
N VAL A 268 21.31 13.76 4.40
CA VAL A 268 21.19 15.04 5.11
C VAL A 268 20.89 16.16 4.13
N VAL A 269 19.89 16.97 4.44
CA VAL A 269 19.49 18.15 3.66
C VAL A 269 20.58 19.22 3.68
N ARG A 270 20.89 19.78 2.53
CA ARG A 270 21.78 20.93 2.31
C ARG A 270 21.09 21.96 1.44
N ASP A 271 21.68 23.13 1.31
CA ASP A 271 21.23 24.10 0.29
C ASP A 271 21.36 23.50 -1.12
N GLY A 272 20.30 23.62 -1.91
CA GLY A 272 20.19 22.99 -3.23
C GLY A 272 19.71 21.54 -3.24
N SER A 273 19.49 20.89 -2.09
CA SER A 273 19.07 19.49 -2.03
C SER A 273 17.74 19.25 -2.73
N THR A 274 17.72 18.16 -3.51
CA THR A 274 16.51 17.52 -4.03
C THR A 274 15.96 16.60 -2.94
N VAL A 275 14.72 16.77 -2.52
CA VAL A 275 14.07 15.95 -1.50
C VAL A 275 12.84 15.29 -2.12
N LEU A 276 12.95 14.00 -2.37
CA LEU A 276 11.86 13.16 -2.87
C LEU A 276 11.17 12.50 -1.68
N PHE A 277 9.88 12.74 -1.59
CA PHE A 277 8.98 12.05 -0.68
C PHE A 277 8.18 11.01 -1.44
N ASP A 278 7.86 9.93 -0.75
CA ASP A 278 6.90 8.92 -1.16
C ASP A 278 6.15 8.47 0.09
N CYS A 279 4.89 8.89 0.22
CA CYS A 279 4.14 8.74 1.46
C CYS A 279 2.68 8.39 1.20
N GLY A 280 2.16 7.52 2.05
CA GLY A 280 0.77 7.12 2.02
C GLY A 280 0.22 6.80 3.39
N CYS A 281 -1.09 6.86 3.50
CA CYS A 281 -1.81 6.49 4.70
C CYS A 281 -3.05 5.67 4.39
N THR A 282 -3.56 5.00 5.42
CA THR A 282 -4.82 4.27 5.39
C THR A 282 -5.90 5.03 6.17
N VAL A 283 -7.07 5.16 5.57
CA VAL A 283 -8.31 5.61 6.23
C VAL A 283 -9.38 4.54 6.04
N ALA A 284 -9.87 3.99 7.13
CA ALA A 284 -10.89 2.93 7.14
C ALA A 284 -10.59 1.77 6.16
N GLY A 285 -9.31 1.35 6.06
CA GLY A 285 -8.85 0.25 5.24
C GLY A 285 -8.47 0.61 3.79
N TYR A 286 -8.59 1.87 3.36
CA TYR A 286 -8.27 2.32 2.00
C TYR A 286 -7.07 3.26 2.00
N GLN A 287 -6.19 3.11 1.03
CA GLN A 287 -4.89 3.76 0.98
C GLN A 287 -4.85 4.94 0.01
N SER A 288 -3.94 5.86 0.32
CA SER A 288 -3.40 6.87 -0.59
C SER A 288 -1.95 6.55 -0.90
N ASP A 289 -1.46 7.03 -2.04
CA ASP A 289 -0.09 6.92 -2.49
C ASP A 289 0.29 8.19 -3.26
N ILE A 290 1.23 8.96 -2.71
CA ILE A 290 1.57 10.29 -3.24
C ILE A 290 3.06 10.53 -3.10
N SER A 291 3.74 10.76 -4.22
CA SER A 291 5.13 11.23 -4.20
C SER A 291 5.22 12.70 -4.56
N ARG A 292 6.12 13.40 -3.87
CA ARG A 292 6.48 14.79 -4.16
C ARG A 292 8.00 14.95 -4.17
N THR A 293 8.53 15.55 -5.21
CA THR A 293 9.90 16.03 -5.21
C THR A 293 9.91 17.54 -5.02
N VAL A 294 10.52 18.00 -3.94
CA VAL A 294 10.70 19.41 -3.60
C VAL A 294 12.18 19.76 -3.53
N PHE A 295 12.51 21.05 -3.56
CA PHE A 295 13.89 21.53 -3.45
C PHE A 295 14.05 22.37 -2.19
N HIS A 296 15.18 22.18 -1.49
CA HIS A 296 15.54 23.02 -0.35
C HIS A 296 16.59 24.05 -0.79
N GLY A 297 16.22 25.32 -0.81
CA GLY A 297 17.10 26.41 -1.34
C GLY A 297 17.08 26.47 -2.86
N ASN A 298 18.24 26.76 -3.48
CA ASN A 298 18.37 26.91 -4.92
C ASN A 298 18.60 25.55 -5.60
N PRO A 299 17.65 25.04 -6.41
CA PRO A 299 17.77 23.74 -7.05
C PRO A 299 18.89 23.69 -8.10
N ASP A 300 19.48 22.51 -8.30
CA ASP A 300 20.25 22.21 -9.51
C ASP A 300 19.34 22.45 -10.74
N PRO A 301 19.76 23.30 -11.72
CA PRO A 301 18.94 23.57 -12.90
C PRO A 301 18.52 22.33 -13.69
N GLU A 302 19.36 21.26 -13.70
CA GLU A 302 19.02 20.02 -14.36
C GLU A 302 17.97 19.22 -13.57
N ALA A 303 18.02 19.24 -12.23
CA ALA A 303 17.00 18.63 -11.39
C ALA A 303 15.66 19.34 -11.57
N LEU A 304 15.64 20.67 -11.63
CA LEU A 304 14.44 21.44 -11.91
C LEU A 304 13.87 21.16 -13.31
N ALA A 305 14.70 21.13 -14.33
CA ALA A 305 14.27 20.77 -15.69
C ALA A 305 13.72 19.32 -15.75
N THR A 306 14.33 18.42 -14.98
CA THR A 306 13.87 17.04 -14.86
C THR A 306 12.50 16.98 -14.16
N TRP A 307 12.27 17.82 -13.15
CA TRP A 307 11.00 17.92 -12.46
C TRP A 307 9.86 18.29 -13.43
N HIS A 308 10.05 19.31 -14.27
CA HIS A 308 9.06 19.70 -15.28
C HIS A 308 8.81 18.59 -16.31
N LEU A 309 9.83 17.85 -16.71
CA LEU A 309 9.67 16.72 -17.63
C LEU A 309 8.92 15.55 -16.98
N VAL A 310 9.14 15.28 -15.69
CA VAL A 310 8.36 14.26 -14.93
C VAL A 310 6.92 14.69 -14.83
N ARG A 311 6.66 15.98 -14.59
CA ARG A 311 5.29 16.52 -14.56
C ARG A 311 4.58 16.40 -15.92
N GLU A 312 5.31 16.68 -17.03
CA GLU A 312 4.82 16.42 -18.40
C GLU A 312 4.51 14.93 -18.62
N GLY A 313 5.34 14.03 -18.05
CA GLY A 313 5.10 12.58 -18.07
C GLY A 313 3.81 12.19 -17.33
N GLN A 314 3.56 12.80 -16.18
CA GLN A 314 2.34 12.56 -15.40
C GLN A 314 1.08 13.03 -16.15
N ASP A 315 1.12 14.19 -16.82
CA ASP A 315 0.03 14.67 -17.67
C ASP A 315 -0.17 13.76 -18.89
N THR A 316 0.92 13.27 -19.48
CA THR A 316 0.86 12.33 -20.61
C THR A 316 0.18 11.03 -20.22
N ALA A 317 0.52 10.46 -19.06
CA ALA A 317 -0.12 9.26 -18.52
C ALA A 317 -1.62 9.48 -18.29
N PHE A 318 -1.98 10.59 -17.64
CA PHE A 318 -3.38 10.92 -17.37
C PHE A 318 -4.21 11.09 -18.67
N ALA A 319 -3.65 11.78 -19.65
CA ALA A 319 -4.31 11.97 -20.95
C ALA A 319 -4.46 10.66 -21.74
N ALA A 320 -3.52 9.71 -21.58
CA ALA A 320 -3.56 8.40 -22.21
C ALA A 320 -4.56 7.44 -21.54
N ALA A 321 -4.89 7.65 -20.27
CA ALA A 321 -5.81 6.81 -19.51
C ALA A 321 -7.26 7.02 -19.96
N ARG A 322 -7.73 6.21 -20.93
CA ARG A 322 -9.10 6.31 -21.48
C ARG A 322 -9.85 4.98 -21.30
N PRO A 323 -11.15 5.03 -20.97
CA PRO A 323 -11.96 3.82 -20.88
C PRO A 323 -11.90 3.00 -22.18
N GLY A 324 -11.72 1.68 -22.02
CA GLY A 324 -11.66 0.74 -23.15
C GLY A 324 -10.29 0.62 -23.82
N LEU A 325 -9.29 1.40 -23.44
CA LEU A 325 -7.91 1.19 -23.88
C LEU A 325 -7.17 0.23 -22.92
N PRO A 326 -6.18 -0.52 -23.42
CA PRO A 326 -5.32 -1.34 -22.56
C PRO A 326 -4.55 -0.47 -21.55
N ALA A 327 -4.43 -0.96 -20.31
CA ALA A 327 -3.69 -0.26 -19.27
C ALA A 327 -2.22 -0.03 -19.64
N GLY A 328 -1.61 -0.94 -20.39
CA GLY A 328 -0.24 -0.81 -20.90
C GLY A 328 -0.01 0.38 -21.82
N ALA A 329 -1.06 0.87 -22.51
CA ALA A 329 -0.95 2.03 -23.38
C ALA A 329 -0.59 3.32 -22.63
N VAL A 330 -0.90 3.40 -21.33
CA VAL A 330 -0.52 4.53 -20.47
C VAL A 330 1.01 4.56 -20.25
N ASP A 331 1.60 3.41 -19.95
CA ASP A 331 3.05 3.27 -19.79
C ASP A 331 3.79 3.54 -21.11
N ASP A 332 3.27 3.01 -22.22
CA ASP A 332 3.83 3.21 -23.54
C ASP A 332 3.89 4.70 -23.93
N ALA A 333 2.87 5.47 -23.60
CA ALA A 333 2.80 6.90 -23.88
C ALA A 333 3.89 7.69 -23.13
N VAL A 334 4.10 7.39 -21.84
CA VAL A 334 5.14 8.04 -21.02
C VAL A 334 6.54 7.66 -21.51
N ARG A 335 6.76 6.37 -21.84
CA ARG A 335 8.05 5.91 -22.37
C ARG A 335 8.37 6.59 -23.69
N ALA A 336 7.40 6.69 -24.60
CA ALA A 336 7.58 7.39 -25.88
C ALA A 336 7.96 8.87 -25.68
N LEU A 337 7.34 9.57 -24.71
CA LEU A 337 7.73 10.93 -24.35
C LEU A 337 9.19 11.00 -23.89
N TYR A 338 9.59 10.11 -22.97
CA TYR A 338 10.94 10.14 -22.40
C TYR A 338 12.01 9.73 -23.41
N GLU A 339 11.74 8.76 -24.27
CA GLU A 339 12.64 8.36 -25.36
C GLU A 339 12.85 9.49 -26.38
N ALA A 340 11.80 10.25 -26.70
CA ALA A 340 11.92 11.44 -27.55
C ALA A 340 12.77 12.55 -26.93
N ARG A 341 12.98 12.54 -25.62
CA ARG A 341 13.86 13.44 -24.86
C ARG A 341 15.25 12.83 -24.58
N GLY A 342 15.58 11.68 -25.20
CA GLY A 342 16.88 11.01 -25.08
C GLY A 342 17.08 10.21 -23.80
N LEU A 343 15.99 9.85 -23.10
CA LEU A 343 16.01 9.03 -21.88
C LEU A 343 15.60 7.58 -22.21
N GLY A 344 16.14 6.61 -21.50
CA GLY A 344 15.88 5.20 -21.79
C GLY A 344 16.80 4.64 -22.90
N PRO A 345 16.32 3.80 -23.87
CA PRO A 345 14.92 3.34 -24.04
C PRO A 345 14.46 2.31 -23.04
N GLY A 346 13.15 2.11 -22.96
CA GLY A 346 12.52 1.14 -22.08
C GLY A 346 12.84 1.45 -20.62
N TYR A 347 13.43 0.47 -19.90
CA TYR A 347 13.76 0.61 -18.47
C TYR A 347 15.19 1.09 -18.19
N ARG A 348 15.93 1.51 -19.23
CA ARG A 348 17.32 1.95 -19.07
C ARG A 348 17.41 3.30 -18.37
N LEU A 349 18.44 3.44 -17.52
CA LEU A 349 18.79 4.68 -16.87
C LEU A 349 19.80 5.50 -17.70
N PRO A 350 19.77 6.84 -17.66
CA PRO A 350 18.78 7.65 -16.99
C PRO A 350 17.40 7.55 -17.66
N GLY A 351 16.31 7.49 -16.88
CA GLY A 351 14.96 7.34 -17.40
C GLY A 351 14.01 6.71 -16.38
N LEU A 352 12.87 6.21 -16.86
CA LEU A 352 11.85 5.53 -16.07
C LEU A 352 12.20 4.03 -15.92
N SER A 353 12.73 3.66 -14.76
CA SER A 353 13.19 2.29 -14.47
C SER A 353 12.14 1.34 -13.95
N HIS A 354 10.92 1.80 -13.70
CA HIS A 354 9.78 1.02 -13.23
C HIS A 354 8.54 1.28 -14.09
N ARG A 355 7.41 0.70 -13.74
CA ARG A 355 6.10 0.95 -14.37
C ARG A 355 5.64 2.39 -14.13
N THR A 356 4.77 2.92 -14.98
CA THR A 356 4.21 4.27 -14.85
C THR A 356 3.22 4.38 -13.68
N GLY A 357 2.64 3.25 -13.24
CA GLY A 357 1.73 3.21 -12.10
C GLY A 357 1.18 1.81 -11.84
N HIS A 358 0.37 1.69 -10.82
CA HIS A 358 -0.26 0.45 -10.37
C HIS A 358 -1.68 0.70 -9.86
N GLY A 359 -2.48 -0.35 -9.77
CA GLY A 359 -3.75 -0.30 -9.07
C GLY A 359 -3.54 -0.03 -7.59
N ILE A 360 -4.49 0.66 -6.98
CA ILE A 360 -4.47 0.99 -5.56
C ILE A 360 -5.88 0.85 -4.96
N GLY A 361 -5.96 0.55 -3.67
CA GLY A 361 -7.22 0.41 -2.95
C GLY A 361 -7.01 0.11 -1.48
N MET A 362 -7.33 -1.12 -1.05
CA MET A 362 -7.02 -1.58 0.31
C MET A 362 -5.54 -1.96 0.46
N ASP A 363 -4.87 -2.36 -0.62
CA ASP A 363 -3.41 -2.46 -0.68
C ASP A 363 -2.86 -1.29 -1.49
N GLY A 364 -1.66 -0.82 -1.14
CA GLY A 364 -0.95 0.21 -1.90
C GLY A 364 -0.71 -0.25 -3.34
N HIS A 365 -0.34 -1.52 -3.51
CA HIS A 365 -0.19 -2.14 -4.82
C HIS A 365 -1.26 -3.20 -5.06
N GLU A 366 -2.16 -2.94 -5.99
CA GLU A 366 -3.16 -3.89 -6.47
C GLU A 366 -3.02 -4.08 -8.00
N PRO A 367 -3.42 -5.24 -8.55
CA PRO A 367 -3.69 -5.29 -9.99
C PRO A 367 -4.84 -4.34 -10.34
N VAL A 368 -4.81 -3.71 -11.50
CA VAL A 368 -4.02 -3.85 -12.72
C VAL A 368 -2.82 -2.89 -12.66
N ASN A 369 -1.73 -3.18 -13.39
CA ASN A 369 -0.58 -2.28 -13.47
C ASN A 369 -0.62 -1.44 -14.77
N LEU A 370 -0.17 -0.20 -14.69
CA LEU A 370 0.13 0.64 -15.86
C LEU A 370 1.57 0.32 -16.32
N VAL A 371 1.72 -0.77 -17.06
CA VAL A 371 3.02 -1.33 -17.51
C VAL A 371 2.92 -1.83 -18.93
N HIS A 372 3.99 -1.72 -19.71
CA HIS A 372 4.05 -2.20 -21.08
C HIS A 372 3.50 -3.62 -21.23
N GLY A 373 2.62 -3.82 -22.20
CA GLY A 373 2.02 -5.12 -22.51
C GLY A 373 0.82 -5.53 -21.63
N GLU A 374 0.42 -4.74 -20.63
CA GLU A 374 -0.79 -5.03 -19.85
C GLU A 374 -2.04 -4.82 -20.73
N ALA A 375 -2.76 -5.92 -20.98
CA ALA A 375 -3.88 -5.95 -21.92
C ALA A 375 -5.24 -5.65 -21.28
N THR A 376 -5.34 -5.59 -19.95
CA THR A 376 -6.59 -5.31 -19.24
C THR A 376 -7.12 -3.95 -19.65
N LEU A 377 -8.38 -3.91 -20.07
CA LEU A 377 -9.00 -2.66 -20.52
C LEU A 377 -9.38 -1.79 -19.31
N LEU A 378 -9.01 -0.52 -19.38
CA LEU A 378 -9.39 0.48 -18.41
C LEU A 378 -10.92 0.64 -18.35
N ALA A 379 -11.47 0.62 -17.15
CA ALA A 379 -12.92 0.67 -16.94
C ALA A 379 -13.30 1.54 -15.72
N PRO A 380 -14.51 2.09 -15.69
CA PRO A 380 -14.99 2.89 -14.55
C PRO A 380 -14.83 2.17 -13.21
N GLY A 381 -14.40 2.90 -12.19
CA GLY A 381 -14.12 2.41 -10.85
C GLY A 381 -12.70 1.87 -10.64
N MET A 382 -11.89 1.69 -11.68
CA MET A 382 -10.47 1.37 -11.50
C MET A 382 -9.72 2.58 -10.94
N CYS A 383 -8.87 2.36 -9.95
CA CYS A 383 -8.03 3.37 -9.31
C CYS A 383 -6.57 3.03 -9.50
N PHE A 384 -5.75 4.03 -9.78
CA PHE A 384 -4.32 3.85 -10.09
C PHE A 384 -3.47 4.94 -9.45
N SER A 385 -2.21 4.60 -9.12
CA SER A 385 -1.15 5.59 -9.05
C SER A 385 -0.78 6.06 -10.46
N ASN A 386 -0.26 7.29 -10.55
CA ASN A 386 0.37 7.84 -11.75
C ASN A 386 1.66 8.49 -11.30
N GLU A 387 2.76 7.72 -11.40
CA GLU A 387 4.03 7.95 -10.72
C GLU A 387 5.26 7.94 -11.65
N PRO A 388 5.23 8.55 -12.82
CA PRO A 388 6.40 8.56 -13.66
C PRO A 388 7.58 9.23 -12.93
N GLY A 389 8.77 8.61 -13.04
CA GLY A 389 9.98 9.12 -12.45
C GLY A 389 11.13 9.13 -13.45
N ILE A 390 12.12 10.00 -13.22
CA ILE A 390 13.38 10.02 -13.94
C ILE A 390 14.52 9.97 -12.93
N TYR A 391 15.34 8.93 -13.05
CA TYR A 391 16.41 8.64 -12.11
C TYR A 391 17.77 8.75 -12.81
N LYS A 392 18.69 9.51 -12.20
CA LYS A 392 20.05 9.76 -12.67
C LYS A 392 21.06 9.25 -11.63
N PRO A 393 21.51 7.98 -11.73
CA PRO A 393 22.40 7.38 -10.73
C PRO A 393 23.62 8.25 -10.42
N GLY A 394 23.95 8.35 -9.14
CA GLY A 394 25.04 9.18 -8.63
C GLY A 394 24.73 10.69 -8.58
N ARG A 395 23.48 11.10 -8.87
CA ARG A 395 23.09 12.51 -8.87
C ARG A 395 21.79 12.75 -8.12
N PHE A 396 20.66 12.43 -8.71
CA PHE A 396 19.33 12.64 -8.14
C PHE A 396 18.26 11.77 -8.82
N GLY A 397 17.10 11.67 -8.19
CA GLY A 397 15.87 11.18 -8.78
C GLY A 397 14.74 12.17 -8.58
N VAL A 398 13.81 12.19 -9.52
CA VAL A 398 12.57 12.98 -9.44
C VAL A 398 11.41 12.05 -9.74
N ARG A 399 10.39 12.05 -8.86
CA ARG A 399 9.09 11.41 -9.05
C ARG A 399 8.01 12.37 -8.61
N GLN A 400 6.96 12.47 -9.41
CA GLN A 400 5.68 13.10 -9.06
C GLN A 400 4.62 12.03 -9.16
N GLU A 401 3.82 11.90 -8.13
CA GLU A 401 2.79 10.88 -8.05
C GLU A 401 1.51 11.42 -7.46
N ASP A 402 0.45 11.19 -8.15
CA ASP A 402 -0.91 11.38 -7.69
C ASP A 402 -1.76 10.18 -8.11
N CYS A 403 -2.71 9.81 -7.26
CA CYS A 403 -3.67 8.78 -7.64
C CYS A 403 -4.85 9.37 -8.41
N PHE A 404 -5.38 8.56 -9.32
CA PHE A 404 -6.59 8.88 -10.08
C PHE A 404 -7.53 7.68 -10.15
N TYR A 405 -8.79 7.94 -10.44
CA TYR A 405 -9.78 6.90 -10.70
C TYR A 405 -10.46 7.09 -12.06
N MET A 406 -10.85 5.99 -12.68
CA MET A 406 -11.54 5.99 -13.95
C MET A 406 -13.03 6.20 -13.78
N THR A 407 -13.60 7.11 -14.56
CA THR A 407 -15.04 7.31 -14.74
C THR A 407 -15.48 6.88 -16.13
N GLY A 408 -16.78 6.92 -16.43
CA GLY A 408 -17.26 6.70 -17.78
C GLY A 408 -16.83 7.77 -18.79
N ALA A 409 -16.45 8.97 -18.31
CA ALA A 409 -15.98 10.08 -19.12
C ALA A 409 -14.44 10.13 -19.26
N GLY A 410 -13.71 9.38 -18.44
CA GLY A 410 -12.24 9.39 -18.39
C GLY A 410 -11.71 9.41 -16.96
N PRO A 411 -10.40 9.65 -16.78
CA PRO A 411 -9.76 9.68 -15.47
C PRO A 411 -10.15 10.94 -14.68
N GLN A 412 -10.18 10.82 -13.35
CA GLN A 412 -10.31 11.92 -12.40
C GLN A 412 -9.25 11.79 -11.30
N TRP A 413 -8.60 12.87 -10.96
CA TRP A 413 -7.62 12.92 -9.90
C TRP A 413 -8.26 12.86 -8.51
N PHE A 414 -7.60 12.23 -7.55
CA PHE A 414 -7.86 12.39 -6.12
C PHE A 414 -7.23 13.66 -5.56
N THR A 415 -6.09 14.06 -6.12
CA THR A 415 -5.33 15.25 -5.72
C THR A 415 -4.95 16.06 -6.94
N VAL A 416 -4.80 17.36 -6.80
CA VAL A 416 -4.35 18.22 -7.91
C VAL A 416 -2.83 18.13 -8.02
N PRO A 417 -2.29 17.60 -9.15
CA PRO A 417 -0.85 17.61 -9.36
C PRO A 417 -0.29 19.05 -9.36
N PRO A 418 0.89 19.28 -8.77
CA PRO A 418 1.46 20.62 -8.68
C PRO A 418 2.00 21.12 -10.02
N ASP A 419 1.82 22.41 -10.33
CA ASP A 419 2.41 23.03 -11.53
C ASP A 419 3.86 23.46 -11.31
N GLU A 420 4.27 23.67 -10.05
CA GLU A 420 5.61 24.12 -9.65
C GLU A 420 6.14 23.31 -8.46
N PRO A 421 7.48 23.11 -8.37
CA PRO A 421 8.07 22.44 -7.23
C PRO A 421 7.72 23.16 -5.91
N GLY A 422 7.20 22.40 -4.93
CA GLY A 422 6.80 22.93 -3.63
C GLY A 422 5.40 23.55 -3.59
N ALA A 423 4.68 23.62 -4.69
CA ALA A 423 3.24 23.87 -4.64
C ALA A 423 2.54 22.63 -4.04
N LEU A 424 1.91 22.81 -2.90
CA LEU A 424 1.20 21.77 -2.16
C LEU A 424 -0.28 22.13 -2.09
N SER A 425 -0.90 22.36 -3.26
CA SER A 425 -2.33 22.64 -3.38
C SER A 425 -3.14 21.40 -3.01
N GLY A 426 -4.27 21.61 -2.35
CA GLY A 426 -5.10 20.57 -1.76
C GLY A 426 -5.81 19.65 -2.75
N SER A 427 -6.89 18.99 -2.28
CA SER A 427 -7.76 18.07 -3.05
C SER A 427 -8.28 18.65 -4.35
N ALA A 428 -8.50 17.77 -5.32
CA ALA A 428 -9.10 18.09 -6.61
C ALA A 428 -10.60 18.43 -6.51
#